data_333dbf08a88077a3cc5cb289694fa51c
#
_entry.id   333dbf08a88077a3cc5cb289694fa51c
#
_cell.length_a   1.000
_cell.length_b   1.000
_cell.length_c   1.000
_cell.angle_alpha   90.00
_cell.angle_beta   90.00
_cell.angle_gamma   90.00
#
_symmetry.space_group_name_H-M   'P 1'
#
loop_
_entity.id
_entity.type
_entity.pdbx_description
1 polymer ?
#
loop_
_entity_poly.entity_id
_entity_poly.type
_entity_poly.pdbx_seq_one_letter_code
_entity_poly.pdbx_strand_id
1 'polypeptide(L)'
;MLEVKPLQSAAASQGLLPLEVRDLALEVGGRRLIDGVDLALHDRGLTIIMGPNGAGKSMLLRLMHGLVPPTKGVILWAGTPMSASIRRRQAMVFQRPVLFRRTAIGNITHALWLRGMSGDERRSRAVEALRRAGLEHHALAPARVLSGGEQQRLCLARALSLDPDVLFLDEPTASLDPASTLAIERLLVDTKRRGTKVIMVTHDVGQARRLADDVIFLDRGRLTEFQSASRFFSQPESLAGRAFIAGELIV
;
A
#
# COMPACT_ATOMS: atom_id res chain seq x y z
N MET A 1 28.99 -15.62 38.08
CA MET A 1 29.35 -14.99 36.79
C MET A 1 28.45 -15.64 35.75
N LEU A 2 27.40 -14.95 35.32
CA LEU A 2 26.50 -15.41 34.28
C LEU A 2 27.03 -14.80 32.98
N GLU A 3 27.49 -15.63 32.05
CA GLU A 3 27.91 -15.24 30.69
C GLU A 3 26.68 -14.77 29.93
N VAL A 4 26.67 -13.48 29.59
CA VAL A 4 25.70 -12.91 28.65
C VAL A 4 26.22 -13.24 27.23
N LYS A 5 25.58 -14.22 26.57
CA LYS A 5 25.82 -14.47 25.15
C LYS A 5 25.47 -13.20 24.34
N PRO A 6 26.38 -12.73 23.45
CA PRO A 6 26.05 -11.63 22.56
C PRO A 6 24.96 -12.07 21.58
N LEU A 7 23.92 -11.25 21.44
CA LEU A 7 22.90 -11.37 20.41
C LEU A 7 23.61 -11.38 19.04
N GLN A 8 23.45 -12.48 18.33
CA GLN A 8 23.97 -12.66 16.99
C GLN A 8 23.49 -11.53 16.09
N SER A 9 24.46 -10.92 15.41
CA SER A 9 24.35 -9.98 14.31
C SER A 9 23.15 -10.30 13.40
N ALA A 10 22.34 -9.27 13.13
CA ALA A 10 21.22 -9.33 12.20
C ALA A 10 21.69 -9.89 10.85
N ALA A 11 21.23 -11.09 10.52
CA ALA A 11 21.23 -11.57 9.15
C ALA A 11 20.57 -10.49 8.29
N ALA A 12 21.21 -10.07 7.20
CA ALA A 12 20.66 -9.16 6.21
C ALA A 12 19.24 -9.62 5.90
N SER A 13 18.25 -8.81 6.26
CA SER A 13 16.84 -9.22 6.17
C SER A 13 16.51 -9.45 4.71
N GLN A 14 16.34 -10.72 4.33
CA GLN A 14 15.79 -11.04 3.02
C GLN A 14 14.50 -10.26 2.82
N GLY A 15 14.31 -9.66 1.63
CA GLY A 15 13.11 -8.89 1.30
C GLY A 15 11.84 -9.71 1.54
N LEU A 16 10.69 -9.06 1.62
CA LEU A 16 9.39 -9.75 1.76
C LEU A 16 8.91 -10.40 0.45
N LEU A 17 9.52 -10.11 -0.67
CA LEU A 17 9.15 -10.68 -1.96
C LEU A 17 9.86 -12.04 -2.19
N PRO A 18 9.25 -12.95 -2.99
CA PRO A 18 7.98 -12.79 -3.69
C PRO A 18 6.75 -12.80 -2.76
N LEU A 19 5.70 -12.08 -3.16
CA LEU A 19 4.35 -12.30 -2.64
C LEU A 19 3.66 -13.32 -3.54
N GLU A 20 3.24 -14.43 -2.98
CA GLU A 20 2.47 -15.45 -3.67
C GLU A 20 1.07 -15.57 -3.07
N VAL A 21 0.09 -15.59 -3.94
CA VAL A 21 -1.34 -15.78 -3.62
C VAL A 21 -1.81 -16.99 -4.40
N ARG A 22 -2.39 -17.99 -3.71
CA ARG A 22 -2.81 -19.24 -4.32
C ARG A 22 -4.24 -19.58 -3.93
N ASP A 23 -5.10 -19.77 -4.93
CA ASP A 23 -6.52 -20.15 -4.82
C ASP A 23 -7.26 -19.32 -3.77
N LEU A 24 -6.99 -18.00 -3.78
CA LEU A 24 -7.48 -17.08 -2.77
C LEU A 24 -8.97 -16.80 -2.96
N ALA A 25 -9.77 -17.08 -1.94
CA ALA A 25 -11.18 -16.73 -1.92
C ALA A 25 -11.60 -16.07 -0.59
N LEU A 26 -12.57 -15.19 -0.70
CA LEU A 26 -13.24 -14.58 0.45
C LEU A 26 -14.75 -14.59 0.24
N GLU A 27 -15.44 -15.18 1.19
CA GLU A 27 -16.90 -15.20 1.25
C GLU A 27 -17.38 -14.50 2.53
N VAL A 28 -18.33 -13.59 2.40
CA VAL A 28 -18.92 -12.85 3.52
C VAL A 28 -20.45 -12.87 3.35
N GLY A 29 -21.16 -13.39 4.34
CA GLY A 29 -22.63 -13.45 4.30
C GLY A 29 -23.21 -14.20 3.09
N GLY A 30 -22.55 -15.29 2.66
CA GLY A 30 -22.95 -16.08 1.48
C GLY A 30 -22.60 -15.43 0.13
N ARG A 31 -21.97 -14.24 0.17
CA ARG A 31 -21.55 -13.56 -1.06
C ARG A 31 -20.03 -13.68 -1.25
N ARG A 32 -19.62 -14.18 -2.41
CA ARG A 32 -18.23 -14.31 -2.78
C ARG A 32 -17.68 -12.96 -3.28
N LEU A 33 -16.74 -12.40 -2.52
CA LEU A 33 -16.11 -11.10 -2.81
C LEU A 33 -14.79 -11.26 -3.56
N ILE A 34 -14.06 -12.34 -3.32
CA ILE A 34 -12.86 -12.78 -4.04
C ILE A 34 -13.04 -14.25 -4.35
N ASP A 35 -12.72 -14.66 -5.58
CA ASP A 35 -13.05 -15.97 -6.13
C ASP A 35 -11.89 -16.58 -6.91
N GLY A 36 -11.05 -17.38 -6.24
CA GLY A 36 -10.00 -18.17 -6.86
C GLY A 36 -8.90 -17.31 -7.49
N VAL A 37 -8.35 -16.34 -6.76
CA VAL A 37 -7.26 -15.50 -7.26
C VAL A 37 -5.92 -16.20 -7.05
N ASP A 38 -5.17 -16.38 -8.16
CA ASP A 38 -3.78 -16.80 -8.19
C ASP A 38 -2.90 -15.66 -8.71
N LEU A 39 -1.86 -15.29 -7.96
CA LEU A 39 -1.00 -14.15 -8.26
C LEU A 39 0.38 -14.35 -7.68
N ALA A 40 1.43 -13.95 -8.42
CA ALA A 40 2.78 -13.88 -7.89
C ALA A 40 3.42 -12.53 -8.25
N LEU A 41 3.86 -11.77 -7.22
CA LEU A 41 4.62 -10.53 -7.39
C LEU A 41 6.06 -10.78 -6.97
N HIS A 42 6.96 -10.78 -7.95
CA HIS A 42 8.38 -11.06 -7.73
C HIS A 42 9.19 -9.78 -7.56
N ASP A 43 8.84 -8.73 -8.30
CA ASP A 43 9.64 -7.54 -8.43
C ASP A 43 9.21 -6.43 -7.47
N ARG A 44 10.18 -5.61 -7.11
CA ARG A 44 9.93 -4.30 -6.49
C ARG A 44 9.23 -3.41 -7.53
N GLY A 45 8.89 -2.20 -7.16
CA GLY A 45 8.18 -1.30 -8.06
C GLY A 45 6.76 -1.01 -7.58
N LEU A 46 5.93 -0.48 -8.49
CA LEU A 46 4.57 -0.07 -8.19
C LEU A 46 3.57 -0.90 -8.99
N THR A 47 2.84 -1.76 -8.31
CA THR A 47 1.74 -2.55 -8.89
C THR A 47 0.42 -1.88 -8.59
N ILE A 48 -0.39 -1.66 -9.61
CA ILE A 48 -1.72 -1.07 -9.47
C ILE A 48 -2.79 -2.14 -9.63
N ILE A 49 -3.76 -2.14 -8.72
CA ILE A 49 -4.97 -2.96 -8.80
C ILE A 49 -6.07 -2.09 -9.39
N MET A 50 -6.58 -2.46 -10.56
CA MET A 50 -7.65 -1.78 -11.29
C MET A 50 -8.87 -2.68 -11.47
N GLY A 51 -9.97 -2.09 -11.93
CA GLY A 51 -11.21 -2.78 -12.22
C GLY A 51 -12.44 -1.95 -11.81
N PRO A 52 -13.65 -2.37 -12.20
CA PRO A 52 -14.89 -1.65 -11.91
C PRO A 52 -15.18 -1.54 -10.41
N ASN A 53 -16.12 -0.65 -10.05
CA ASN A 53 -16.58 -0.55 -8.66
C ASN A 53 -17.23 -1.86 -8.23
N GLY A 54 -16.91 -2.29 -7.01
CA GLY A 54 -17.38 -3.59 -6.50
C GLY A 54 -16.60 -4.82 -6.99
N ALA A 55 -15.57 -4.68 -7.81
CA ALA A 55 -14.76 -5.80 -8.32
C ALA A 55 -13.92 -6.53 -7.24
N GLY A 56 -13.86 -6.01 -6.01
CA GLY A 56 -13.09 -6.64 -4.92
C GLY A 56 -11.69 -6.07 -4.69
N LYS A 57 -11.30 -4.98 -5.37
CA LYS A 57 -9.95 -4.37 -5.32
C LYS A 57 -9.43 -4.10 -3.91
N SER A 58 -10.17 -3.31 -3.13
CA SER A 58 -9.81 -3.00 -1.73
C SER A 58 -9.80 -4.24 -0.84
N MET A 59 -10.62 -5.23 -1.17
CA MET A 59 -10.67 -6.48 -0.42
C MET A 59 -9.44 -7.34 -0.70
N LEU A 60 -9.03 -7.47 -1.96
CA LEU A 60 -7.77 -8.14 -2.33
C LEU A 60 -6.58 -7.47 -1.65
N LEU A 61 -6.53 -6.13 -1.65
CA LEU A 61 -5.48 -5.36 -0.97
C LEU A 61 -5.41 -5.69 0.53
N ARG A 62 -6.56 -5.74 1.22
CA ARG A 62 -6.65 -6.05 2.66
C ARG A 62 -6.29 -7.49 2.97
N LEU A 63 -6.64 -8.44 2.11
CA LEU A 63 -6.25 -9.85 2.22
C LEU A 63 -4.72 -9.98 2.11
N MET A 64 -4.10 -9.39 1.09
CA MET A 64 -2.64 -9.41 0.93
C MET A 64 -1.89 -8.77 2.10
N HIS A 65 -2.42 -7.69 2.67
CA HIS A 65 -1.86 -7.07 3.88
C HIS A 65 -2.08 -7.92 5.15
N GLY A 66 -3.02 -8.86 5.13
CA GLY A 66 -3.39 -9.67 6.30
C GLY A 66 -4.29 -8.97 7.31
N LEU A 67 -5.01 -7.92 6.90
CA LEU A 67 -6.06 -7.28 7.71
C LEU A 67 -7.32 -8.13 7.78
N VAL A 68 -7.60 -8.88 6.72
CA VAL A 68 -8.73 -9.81 6.63
C VAL A 68 -8.17 -11.19 6.34
N PRO A 69 -8.54 -12.22 7.10
CA PRO A 69 -8.18 -13.59 6.78
C PRO A 69 -8.99 -14.08 5.56
N PRO A 70 -8.40 -14.86 4.65
CA PRO A 70 -9.14 -15.48 3.56
C PRO A 70 -10.05 -16.60 4.08
N THR A 71 -11.14 -16.88 3.33
CA THR A 71 -11.99 -18.06 3.58
C THR A 71 -11.35 -19.33 3.01
N LYS A 72 -10.59 -19.19 1.91
CA LYS A 72 -9.86 -20.28 1.24
C LYS A 72 -8.58 -19.73 0.63
N GLY A 73 -7.61 -20.62 0.39
CA GLY A 73 -6.35 -20.27 -0.23
C GLY A 73 -5.30 -19.79 0.77
N VAL A 74 -4.14 -19.42 0.25
CA VAL A 74 -2.98 -19.01 1.05
C VAL A 74 -2.31 -17.78 0.46
N ILE A 75 -1.71 -16.97 1.34
CA ILE A 75 -0.88 -15.81 0.99
C ILE A 75 0.48 -16.02 1.65
N LEU A 76 1.53 -16.05 0.83
CA LEU A 76 2.90 -16.26 1.27
C LEU A 76 3.77 -15.06 0.92
N TRP A 77 4.60 -14.64 1.86
CA TRP A 77 5.60 -13.62 1.73
C TRP A 77 6.99 -14.26 1.84
N ALA A 78 7.78 -14.22 0.77
CA ALA A 78 9.03 -14.97 0.67
C ALA A 78 8.86 -16.44 1.14
N GLY A 79 7.80 -17.11 0.66
CA GLY A 79 7.47 -18.48 1.03
C GLY A 79 6.89 -18.68 2.43
N THR A 80 6.72 -17.61 3.23
CA THR A 80 6.26 -17.70 4.63
C THR A 80 4.84 -17.14 4.77
N PRO A 81 3.92 -17.83 5.46
CA PRO A 81 2.59 -17.31 5.77
C PRO A 81 2.66 -16.02 6.62
N MET A 82 1.56 -15.24 6.57
CA MET A 82 1.45 -14.00 7.33
C MET A 82 1.77 -14.20 8.82
N SER A 83 2.68 -13.38 9.33
CA SER A 83 3.12 -13.39 10.72
C SER A 83 3.21 -11.98 11.29
N ALA A 84 3.40 -11.86 12.61
CA ALA A 84 3.61 -10.56 13.23
C ALA A 84 4.89 -9.86 12.73
N SER A 85 5.95 -10.60 12.41
CA SER A 85 7.19 -10.07 11.84
C SER A 85 6.99 -9.53 10.42
N ILE A 86 6.28 -10.25 9.55
CA ILE A 86 5.91 -9.81 8.20
C ILE A 86 5.04 -8.56 8.28
N ARG A 87 4.02 -8.54 9.14
CA ARG A 87 3.13 -7.39 9.30
C ARG A 87 3.86 -6.13 9.76
N ARG A 88 4.89 -6.27 10.59
CA ARG A 88 5.73 -5.13 11.01
C ARG A 88 6.53 -4.51 9.85
N ARG A 89 6.79 -5.24 8.79
CA ARG A 89 7.53 -4.78 7.61
C ARG A 89 6.60 -4.24 6.51
N GLN A 90 5.31 -4.14 6.80
CA GLN A 90 4.28 -3.61 5.90
C GLN A 90 3.66 -2.35 6.51
N ALA A 91 3.16 -1.48 5.63
CA ALA A 91 2.34 -0.34 6.02
C ALA A 91 1.14 -0.20 5.09
N MET A 92 0.04 0.36 5.60
CA MET A 92 -1.16 0.59 4.81
C MET A 92 -1.70 2.01 5.04
N VAL A 93 -2.10 2.66 3.95
CA VAL A 93 -2.80 3.93 3.95
C VAL A 93 -4.18 3.72 3.31
N PHE A 94 -5.20 4.13 4.03
CA PHE A 94 -6.59 3.98 3.61
C PHE A 94 -7.06 5.18 2.78
N GLN A 95 -8.12 5.00 2.03
CA GLN A 95 -8.78 6.05 1.26
C GLN A 95 -9.17 7.25 2.11
N ARG A 96 -9.75 7.00 3.29
CA ARG A 96 -10.02 8.06 4.28
C ARG A 96 -8.86 8.17 5.27
N PRO A 97 -8.29 9.38 5.48
CA PRO A 97 -7.20 9.57 6.43
C PRO A 97 -7.60 9.13 7.85
N VAL A 98 -6.79 8.27 8.46
CA VAL A 98 -6.95 7.85 9.85
C VAL A 98 -5.85 8.51 10.68
N LEU A 99 -6.20 9.56 11.42
CA LEU A 99 -5.27 10.37 12.20
C LEU A 99 -5.61 10.35 13.70
N PHE A 100 -4.57 10.31 14.52
CA PHE A 100 -4.72 10.48 15.96
C PHE A 100 -5.02 11.94 16.30
N ARG A 101 -5.69 12.18 17.43
CA ARG A 101 -5.92 13.51 18.02
C ARG A 101 -4.62 14.10 18.58
N ARG A 102 -3.63 14.30 17.73
CA ARG A 102 -2.29 14.79 18.03
C ARG A 102 -1.88 15.81 16.98
N THR A 103 -0.76 16.46 17.18
CA THR A 103 -0.10 17.30 16.16
C THR A 103 0.36 16.43 14.98
N ALA A 104 0.71 17.05 13.85
CA ALA A 104 1.24 16.34 12.70
C ALA A 104 2.49 15.51 13.07
N ILE A 105 3.47 16.13 13.72
CA ILE A 105 4.67 15.42 14.21
C ILE A 105 4.30 14.37 15.26
N GLY A 106 3.31 14.65 16.11
CA GLY A 106 2.80 13.72 17.12
C GLY A 106 2.19 12.45 16.55
N ASN A 107 1.60 12.52 15.35
CA ASN A 107 1.09 11.33 14.63
C ASN A 107 2.23 10.41 14.20
N ILE A 108 3.34 10.95 13.74
CA ILE A 108 4.50 10.18 13.27
C ILE A 108 5.30 9.65 14.46
N THR A 109 5.62 10.50 15.43
CA THR A 109 6.39 10.10 16.62
C THR A 109 5.69 9.02 17.42
N HIS A 110 4.35 9.00 17.46
CA HIS A 110 3.60 7.93 18.11
C HIS A 110 3.76 6.59 17.39
N ALA A 111 3.71 6.57 16.06
CA ALA A 111 3.92 5.34 15.29
C ALA A 111 5.34 4.78 15.48
N LEU A 112 6.34 5.66 15.49
CA LEU A 112 7.73 5.29 15.72
C LEU A 112 7.98 4.82 17.17
N TRP A 113 7.27 5.41 18.16
CA TRP A 113 7.32 4.95 19.55
C TRP A 113 6.80 3.51 19.69
N LEU A 114 5.70 3.16 19.02
CA LEU A 114 5.16 1.79 19.00
C LEU A 114 6.15 0.77 18.38
N ARG A 115 7.15 1.25 17.64
CA ARG A 115 8.26 0.43 17.10
C ARG A 115 9.46 0.34 18.04
N GLY A 116 9.39 0.95 19.23
CA GLY A 116 10.47 0.93 20.23
C GLY A 116 11.62 1.89 19.94
N MET A 117 11.43 2.87 19.03
CA MET A 117 12.50 3.80 18.65
C MET A 117 12.82 4.80 19.76
N SER A 118 14.11 5.13 19.93
CA SER A 118 14.59 6.11 20.93
C SER A 118 14.02 7.51 20.72
N GLY A 119 14.07 8.37 21.75
CA GLY A 119 13.49 9.72 21.70
C GLY A 119 14.06 10.59 20.58
N ASP A 120 15.38 10.66 20.49
CA ASP A 120 16.08 11.55 19.54
C ASP A 120 15.98 11.01 18.09
N GLU A 121 16.20 9.72 17.90
CA GLU A 121 16.02 9.08 16.60
C GLU A 121 14.58 9.24 16.09
N ARG A 122 13.59 9.01 16.97
CA ARG A 122 12.18 9.18 16.67
C ARG A 122 11.84 10.59 16.21
N ARG A 123 12.39 11.63 16.90
CA ARG A 123 12.17 13.02 16.56
C ARG A 123 12.80 13.36 15.21
N SER A 124 14.03 12.97 14.99
CA SER A 124 14.74 13.18 13.72
C SER A 124 14.01 12.54 12.54
N ARG A 125 13.61 11.29 12.66
CA ARG A 125 12.83 10.59 11.61
C ARG A 125 11.48 11.24 11.35
N ALA A 126 10.79 11.71 12.39
CA ALA A 126 9.50 12.35 12.24
C ALA A 126 9.62 13.70 11.48
N VAL A 127 10.64 14.50 11.79
CA VAL A 127 10.91 15.75 11.09
C VAL A 127 11.23 15.48 9.61
N GLU A 128 12.09 14.51 9.33
CA GLU A 128 12.45 14.15 7.96
C GLU A 128 11.22 13.62 7.17
N ALA A 129 10.37 12.82 7.80
CA ALA A 129 9.14 12.33 7.17
C ALA A 129 8.18 13.48 6.82
N LEU A 130 8.03 14.48 7.71
CA LEU A 130 7.23 15.67 7.44
C LEU A 130 7.83 16.50 6.31
N ARG A 131 9.16 16.71 6.31
CA ARG A 131 9.86 17.43 5.26
C ARG A 131 9.63 16.80 3.89
N ARG A 132 9.78 15.48 3.78
CA ARG A 132 9.52 14.74 2.53
C ARG A 132 8.08 14.87 2.06
N ALA A 133 7.12 14.96 2.98
CA ALA A 133 5.70 15.16 2.67
C ALA A 133 5.33 16.62 2.40
N GLY A 134 6.28 17.57 2.52
CA GLY A 134 6.01 19.02 2.41
C GLY A 134 5.10 19.54 3.52
N LEU A 135 5.26 19.01 4.74
CA LEU A 135 4.42 19.33 5.90
C LEU A 135 5.22 19.86 7.10
N GLU A 136 6.48 20.24 6.90
CA GLU A 136 7.33 20.77 7.98
C GLU A 136 6.74 21.99 8.66
N HIS A 137 6.12 22.89 7.91
CA HIS A 137 5.48 24.11 8.43
C HIS A 137 4.26 23.82 9.31
N HIS A 138 3.69 22.62 9.15
CA HIS A 138 2.54 22.15 9.92
C HIS A 138 2.91 21.19 11.06
N ALA A 139 4.20 21.03 11.38
CA ALA A 139 4.68 20.02 12.34
C ALA A 139 3.93 20.05 13.68
N LEU A 140 3.70 21.26 14.22
CA LEU A 140 3.02 21.46 15.51
C LEU A 140 1.51 21.68 15.38
N ALA A 141 0.98 21.80 14.16
CA ALA A 141 -0.46 21.96 13.95
C ALA A 141 -1.21 20.67 14.35
N PRO A 142 -2.40 20.79 14.96
CA PRO A 142 -3.27 19.65 15.17
C PRO A 142 -3.59 18.96 13.83
N ALA A 143 -3.37 17.64 13.73
CA ALA A 143 -3.53 16.93 12.46
C ALA A 143 -4.95 17.06 11.84
N ARG A 144 -5.96 17.36 12.65
CA ARG A 144 -7.35 17.51 12.22
C ARG A 144 -7.67 18.82 11.51
N VAL A 145 -6.85 19.86 11.69
CA VAL A 145 -7.06 21.16 11.02
C VAL A 145 -6.40 21.22 9.65
N LEU A 146 -5.61 20.22 9.29
CA LEU A 146 -5.02 20.09 7.98
C LEU A 146 -6.10 19.84 6.91
N SER A 147 -5.88 20.32 5.70
CA SER A 147 -6.72 20.01 4.54
C SER A 147 -6.73 18.50 4.24
N GLY A 148 -7.71 18.01 3.48
CA GLY A 148 -7.80 16.59 3.14
C GLY A 148 -6.52 16.04 2.47
N GLY A 149 -5.94 16.79 1.55
CA GLY A 149 -4.68 16.42 0.89
C GLY A 149 -3.48 16.42 1.85
N GLU A 150 -3.40 17.38 2.77
CA GLU A 150 -2.36 17.40 3.81
C GLU A 150 -2.53 16.25 4.81
N GLN A 151 -3.76 15.92 5.20
CA GLN A 151 -4.05 14.77 6.06
C GLN A 151 -3.62 13.47 5.38
N GLN A 152 -3.88 13.33 4.09
CA GLN A 152 -3.48 12.13 3.34
C GLN A 152 -1.96 12.04 3.21
N ARG A 153 -1.27 13.17 2.91
CA ARG A 153 0.21 13.22 2.93
C ARG A 153 0.78 12.92 4.30
N LEU A 154 0.13 13.34 5.39
CA LEU A 154 0.54 12.99 6.75
C LEU A 154 0.39 11.50 7.04
N CYS A 155 -0.70 10.86 6.60
CA CYS A 155 -0.87 9.41 6.69
C CYS A 155 0.24 8.67 5.95
N LEU A 156 0.59 9.13 4.75
CA LEU A 156 1.67 8.56 3.94
C LEU A 156 3.04 8.77 4.61
N ALA A 157 3.33 9.99 5.11
CA ALA A 157 4.56 10.29 5.84
C ALA A 157 4.72 9.39 7.09
N ARG A 158 3.64 9.19 7.85
CA ARG A 158 3.62 8.29 9.00
C ARG A 158 3.89 6.85 8.59
N ALA A 159 3.27 6.36 7.53
CA ALA A 159 3.50 5.01 7.01
C ALA A 159 4.95 4.81 6.57
N LEU A 160 5.49 5.75 5.80
CA LEU A 160 6.86 5.72 5.27
C LEU A 160 7.93 5.91 6.35
N SER A 161 7.62 6.63 7.45
CA SER A 161 8.56 6.77 8.57
C SER A 161 8.92 5.45 9.25
N LEU A 162 8.10 4.42 9.07
CA LEU A 162 8.33 3.07 9.58
C LEU A 162 9.27 2.23 8.71
N ASP A 163 9.73 2.77 7.59
CA ASP A 163 10.61 2.12 6.61
C ASP A 163 10.10 0.73 6.16
N PRO A 164 8.87 0.67 5.60
CA PRO A 164 8.27 -0.59 5.24
C PRO A 164 8.90 -1.18 3.96
N ASP A 165 9.00 -2.51 3.88
CA ASP A 165 9.35 -3.19 2.63
C ASP A 165 8.23 -3.12 1.61
N VAL A 166 6.97 -3.11 2.09
CA VAL A 166 5.77 -3.06 1.24
C VAL A 166 4.80 -2.00 1.77
N LEU A 167 4.38 -1.11 0.89
CA LEU A 167 3.38 -0.09 1.13
C LEU A 167 2.11 -0.40 0.36
N PHE A 168 0.99 -0.56 1.08
CA PHE A 168 -0.34 -0.74 0.53
C PHE A 168 -1.12 0.57 0.56
N LEU A 169 -1.82 0.90 -0.53
CA LEU A 169 -2.57 2.13 -0.69
C LEU A 169 -3.96 1.83 -1.27
N ASP A 170 -4.99 2.18 -0.52
CA ASP A 170 -6.38 2.03 -0.95
C ASP A 170 -6.91 3.39 -1.41
N GLU A 171 -6.91 3.67 -2.72
CA GLU A 171 -7.34 4.92 -3.36
C GLU A 171 -6.80 6.20 -2.67
N PRO A 172 -5.48 6.37 -2.53
CA PRO A 172 -4.91 7.40 -1.67
C PRO A 172 -5.13 8.84 -2.15
N THR A 173 -5.61 9.02 -3.37
CA THR A 173 -5.84 10.32 -4.01
C THR A 173 -7.30 10.59 -4.32
N ALA A 174 -8.21 9.69 -3.93
CA ALA A 174 -9.64 9.88 -4.16
C ALA A 174 -10.14 11.18 -3.51
N SER A 175 -10.87 11.97 -4.28
CA SER A 175 -11.48 13.24 -3.83
C SER A 175 -10.47 14.33 -3.43
N LEU A 176 -9.21 14.24 -3.89
CA LEU A 176 -8.22 15.28 -3.70
C LEU A 176 -8.12 16.21 -4.92
N ASP A 177 -7.68 17.43 -4.67
CA ASP A 177 -7.34 18.37 -5.73
C ASP A 177 -6.11 17.91 -6.54
N PRO A 178 -5.92 18.43 -7.77
CA PRO A 178 -4.81 18.02 -8.64
C PRO A 178 -3.42 18.26 -8.04
N ALA A 179 -3.23 19.34 -7.27
CA ALA A 179 -1.94 19.66 -6.67
C ALA A 179 -1.60 18.66 -5.55
N SER A 180 -2.58 18.32 -4.70
CA SER A 180 -2.44 17.31 -3.65
C SER A 180 -2.19 15.93 -4.25
N THR A 181 -2.90 15.57 -5.33
CA THR A 181 -2.69 14.32 -6.07
C THR A 181 -1.25 14.23 -6.59
N LEU A 182 -0.75 15.27 -7.26
CA LEU A 182 0.61 15.30 -7.79
C LEU A 182 1.67 15.19 -6.67
N ALA A 183 1.43 15.82 -5.52
CA ALA A 183 2.34 15.74 -4.37
C ALA A 183 2.43 14.30 -3.84
N ILE A 184 1.31 13.57 -3.76
CA ILE A 184 1.27 12.16 -3.37
C ILE A 184 1.98 11.29 -4.43
N GLU A 185 1.70 11.49 -5.71
CA GLU A 185 2.36 10.75 -6.79
C GLU A 185 3.90 10.88 -6.74
N ARG A 186 4.41 12.09 -6.49
CA ARG A 186 5.86 12.32 -6.31
C ARG A 186 6.42 11.54 -5.12
N LEU A 187 5.72 11.50 -3.99
CA LEU A 187 6.11 10.70 -2.83
C LEU A 187 6.15 9.20 -3.16
N LEU A 188 5.19 8.70 -3.94
CA LEU A 188 5.15 7.30 -4.35
C LEU A 188 6.30 6.94 -5.30
N VAL A 189 6.62 7.82 -6.25
CA VAL A 189 7.77 7.64 -7.17
C VAL A 189 9.08 7.61 -6.37
N ASP A 190 9.27 8.51 -5.40
CA ASP A 190 10.46 8.51 -4.54
C ASP A 190 10.52 7.24 -3.67
N THR A 191 9.39 6.80 -3.13
CA THR A 191 9.26 5.56 -2.32
C THR A 191 9.67 4.33 -3.13
N LYS A 192 9.15 4.19 -4.36
CA LYS A 192 9.53 3.13 -5.28
C LYS A 192 11.04 3.16 -5.59
N ARG A 193 11.62 4.32 -5.88
CA ARG A 193 13.05 4.49 -6.15
C ARG A 193 13.94 4.06 -4.98
N ARG A 194 13.45 4.17 -3.75
CA ARG A 194 14.14 3.70 -2.53
C ARG A 194 14.00 2.18 -2.30
N GLY A 195 13.29 1.48 -3.17
CA GLY A 195 13.19 0.03 -3.15
C GLY A 195 12.02 -0.52 -2.32
N THR A 196 11.10 0.32 -1.83
CA THR A 196 9.85 -0.15 -1.24
C THR A 196 8.93 -0.66 -2.35
N LYS A 197 8.38 -1.87 -2.21
CA LYS A 197 7.29 -2.34 -3.06
C LYS A 197 6.03 -1.53 -2.76
N VAL A 198 5.40 -0.98 -3.79
CA VAL A 198 4.12 -0.28 -3.64
C VAL A 198 3.02 -1.09 -4.31
N ILE A 199 1.91 -1.33 -3.61
CA ILE A 199 0.69 -1.96 -4.15
C ILE A 199 -0.46 -0.99 -3.90
N MET A 200 -1.05 -0.47 -4.97
CA MET A 200 -2.03 0.60 -4.90
C MET A 200 -3.31 0.26 -5.66
N VAL A 201 -4.45 0.51 -5.03
CA VAL A 201 -5.75 0.53 -5.70
C VAL A 201 -6.01 1.94 -6.22
N THR A 202 -6.41 2.06 -7.47
CA THR A 202 -6.97 3.28 -8.05
C THR A 202 -7.94 2.94 -9.18
N HIS A 203 -8.93 3.81 -9.39
CA HIS A 203 -9.82 3.77 -10.55
C HIS A 203 -9.43 4.81 -11.61
N ASP A 204 -8.45 5.68 -11.33
CA ASP A 204 -7.95 6.70 -12.27
C ASP A 204 -6.95 6.06 -13.25
N VAL A 205 -7.41 5.89 -14.50
CA VAL A 205 -6.60 5.34 -15.61
C VAL A 205 -5.38 6.23 -15.91
N GLY A 206 -5.53 7.55 -15.84
CA GLY A 206 -4.44 8.49 -16.08
C GLY A 206 -3.34 8.37 -15.03
N GLN A 207 -3.72 8.27 -13.75
CA GLN A 207 -2.79 8.03 -12.66
C GLN A 207 -2.08 6.69 -12.81
N ALA A 208 -2.83 5.63 -13.12
CA ALA A 208 -2.26 4.31 -13.32
C ALA A 208 -1.23 4.28 -14.45
N ARG A 209 -1.50 4.95 -15.59
CA ARG A 209 -0.55 5.08 -16.71
C ARG A 209 0.77 5.77 -16.31
N ARG A 210 0.70 6.75 -15.40
CA ARG A 210 1.91 7.50 -14.96
C ARG A 210 2.75 6.75 -13.96
N LEU A 211 2.14 5.89 -13.12
CA LEU A 211 2.79 5.34 -11.94
C LEU A 211 3.13 3.85 -12.04
N ALA A 212 2.26 3.06 -12.71
CA ALA A 212 2.35 1.62 -12.68
C ALA A 212 3.56 1.06 -13.42
N ASP A 213 4.19 0.05 -12.83
CA ASP A 213 5.05 -0.90 -13.54
C ASP A 213 4.21 -2.09 -14.02
N ASP A 214 3.32 -2.59 -13.15
CA ASP A 214 2.43 -3.71 -13.42
C ASP A 214 0.98 -3.37 -13.05
N VAL A 215 0.04 -4.00 -13.73
CA VAL A 215 -1.39 -3.87 -13.47
C VAL A 215 -2.00 -5.23 -13.18
N ILE A 216 -2.72 -5.31 -12.07
CA ILE A 216 -3.64 -6.37 -11.70
C ILE A 216 -5.04 -5.87 -12.07
N PHE A 217 -5.73 -6.53 -12.98
CA PHE A 217 -7.09 -6.17 -13.33
C PHE A 217 -8.07 -7.19 -12.75
N LEU A 218 -8.96 -6.68 -11.90
CA LEU A 218 -10.01 -7.46 -11.25
C LEU A 218 -11.37 -7.16 -11.88
N ASP A 219 -12.13 -8.22 -12.12
CA ASP A 219 -13.55 -8.15 -12.42
C ASP A 219 -14.32 -9.17 -11.60
N ARG A 220 -15.41 -8.75 -10.95
CA ARG A 220 -16.33 -9.61 -10.16
C ARG A 220 -15.62 -10.57 -9.21
N GLY A 221 -14.58 -10.10 -8.51
CA GLY A 221 -13.82 -10.87 -7.54
C GLY A 221 -12.74 -11.77 -8.14
N ARG A 222 -12.57 -11.80 -9.44
CA ARG A 222 -11.60 -12.65 -10.15
C ARG A 222 -10.45 -11.83 -10.74
N LEU A 223 -9.27 -12.41 -10.72
CA LEU A 223 -8.14 -11.88 -11.48
C LEU A 223 -8.38 -12.16 -12.97
N THR A 224 -8.54 -11.12 -13.75
CA THR A 224 -8.80 -11.24 -15.21
C THR A 224 -7.51 -11.05 -16.00
N GLU A 225 -6.65 -10.10 -15.56
CA GLU A 225 -5.36 -9.85 -16.17
C GLU A 225 -4.31 -9.48 -15.12
N PHE A 226 -3.08 -9.93 -15.34
CA PHE A 226 -1.89 -9.45 -14.66
C PHE A 226 -0.76 -9.32 -15.67
N GLN A 227 -0.33 -8.10 -15.95
CA GLN A 227 0.70 -7.82 -16.94
C GLN A 227 1.40 -6.48 -16.69
N SER A 228 2.49 -6.21 -17.43
CA SER A 228 3.15 -4.91 -17.37
C SER A 228 2.18 -3.78 -17.75
N ALA A 229 2.35 -2.62 -17.12
CA ALA A 229 1.50 -1.47 -17.39
C ALA A 229 1.51 -1.07 -18.85
N SER A 230 2.68 -1.09 -19.51
CA SER A 230 2.80 -0.78 -20.94
C SER A 230 1.91 -1.68 -21.81
N ARG A 231 1.88 -2.98 -21.51
CA ARG A 231 1.07 -3.95 -22.25
C ARG A 231 -0.41 -3.79 -21.91
N PHE A 232 -0.77 -3.68 -20.64
CA PHE A 232 -2.16 -3.51 -20.23
C PHE A 232 -2.81 -2.29 -20.87
N PHE A 233 -2.12 -1.14 -20.90
CA PHE A 233 -2.68 0.08 -21.46
C PHE A 233 -2.64 0.18 -22.98
N SER A 234 -1.83 -0.62 -23.68
CA SER A 234 -1.77 -0.65 -25.14
C SER A 234 -2.62 -1.76 -25.74
N GLN A 235 -2.64 -2.93 -25.12
CA GLN A 235 -3.28 -4.13 -25.64
C GLN A 235 -3.86 -4.97 -24.48
N PRO A 236 -4.95 -4.51 -23.83
CA PRO A 236 -5.61 -5.31 -22.80
C PRO A 236 -6.17 -6.61 -23.41
N GLU A 237 -5.94 -7.72 -22.74
CA GLU A 237 -6.29 -9.05 -23.24
C GLU A 237 -7.78 -9.35 -23.07
N SER A 238 -8.36 -8.96 -21.92
CA SER A 238 -9.75 -9.23 -21.59
C SER A 238 -10.71 -8.21 -22.23
N LEU A 239 -11.93 -8.63 -22.52
CA LEU A 239 -13.00 -7.72 -22.92
C LEU A 239 -13.28 -6.67 -21.84
N ALA A 240 -13.31 -7.09 -20.57
CA ALA A 240 -13.52 -6.18 -19.44
C ALA A 240 -12.42 -5.12 -19.33
N GLY A 241 -11.15 -5.51 -19.50
CA GLY A 241 -10.02 -4.58 -19.51
C GLY A 241 -10.11 -3.55 -20.64
N ARG A 242 -10.49 -3.99 -21.84
CA ARG A 242 -10.70 -3.10 -23.01
C ARG A 242 -11.80 -2.09 -22.75
N ALA A 243 -12.98 -2.55 -22.33
CA ALA A 243 -14.11 -1.69 -21.99
C ALA A 243 -13.76 -0.69 -20.89
N PHE A 244 -13.04 -1.15 -19.84
CA PHE A 244 -12.61 -0.30 -18.73
C PHE A 244 -11.67 0.83 -19.18
N ILE A 245 -10.68 0.52 -20.04
CA ILE A 245 -9.74 1.53 -20.55
C ILE A 245 -10.43 2.49 -21.51
N ALA A 246 -11.41 2.01 -22.29
CA ALA A 246 -12.23 2.84 -23.19
C ALA A 246 -13.23 3.74 -22.42
N GLY A 247 -13.41 3.54 -21.13
CA GLY A 247 -14.41 4.26 -20.32
C GLY A 247 -15.84 3.79 -20.58
N GLU A 248 -16.01 2.59 -21.11
CA GLU A 248 -17.31 1.97 -21.36
C GLU A 248 -17.88 1.35 -20.07
N LEU A 249 -19.22 1.31 -19.98
CA LEU A 249 -19.88 0.66 -18.85
C LEU A 249 -19.69 -0.86 -18.95
N ILE A 250 -19.07 -1.43 -17.93
CA ILE A 250 -18.96 -2.88 -17.76
C ILE A 250 -20.23 -3.34 -17.03
N VAL A 251 -21.12 -4.00 -17.74
CA VAL A 251 -22.40 -4.52 -17.22
C VAL A 251 -22.25 -5.96 -16.71
#